data_b29c704ba13d7e3f7990189852dd7f2c
#
_entry.id   b29c704ba13d7e3f7990189852dd7f2c
#
_cell.length_a   1.000
_cell.length_b   1.000
_cell.length_c   1.000
_cell.angle_alpha   90.00
_cell.angle_beta   90.00
_cell.angle_gamma   90.00
#
_symmetry.space_group_name_H-M   'P 1'
#
loop_
_entity.id
_entity.type
_entity.pdbx_description
1 polymer ?
#
loop_
_entity_poly.entity_id
_entity_poly.type
_entity_poly.pdbx_seq_one_letter_code
_entity_poly.pdbx_strand_id
1 'polypeptide(L)'
;MILTVILFSLLLLLPGEAFAWGMGVHLEIGSRLLAHAEDFNPALRTLLATYPNDFLYGCLSADITVGKKYTHYLRNCHSWTMGKKVLGSAKSDREKSCAWGYLVHLAADCVAHSYFIPYKTVRTFNTSMHNHAYWEMRIESRIPPQIWTLAREVAAGDNRDNDRMLRSVLARTLFSFGTNKRIFNSIILLSQIERWQKGLQLIDNRSRWILDEDDLADYLEMAFQAAHSLLREGDASPYWKADPTGERPLRAARALRRNLNHLWLEGKLSPGEAEKQMAEVKNLFRAGITQPEKLLELVSDRH
;
A
#
# COMPACT_ATOMS: atom_id res chain seq x y z
N MET A 1 24.79 -15.85 5.33
CA MET A 1 25.21 -14.76 4.42
C MET A 1 24.75 -14.99 2.97
N ILE A 2 25.15 -16.09 2.31
CA ILE A 2 24.77 -16.38 0.91
C ILE A 2 23.23 -16.52 0.77
N LEU A 3 22.56 -17.25 1.65
CA LEU A 3 21.10 -17.43 1.62
C LEU A 3 20.34 -16.11 1.80
N THR A 4 20.84 -15.21 2.64
CA THR A 4 20.25 -13.88 2.87
C THR A 4 20.41 -12.98 1.64
N VAL A 5 21.56 -13.06 0.96
CA VAL A 5 21.82 -12.34 -0.29
C VAL A 5 20.96 -12.90 -1.43
N ILE A 6 20.82 -14.22 -1.52
CA ILE A 6 19.97 -14.89 -2.51
C ILE A 6 18.49 -14.51 -2.28
N LEU A 7 18.01 -14.53 -1.04
CA LEU A 7 16.64 -14.14 -0.71
C LEU A 7 16.39 -12.65 -0.99
N PHE A 8 17.37 -11.79 -0.69
CA PHE A 8 17.32 -10.36 -1.01
C PHE A 8 17.32 -10.13 -2.52
N SER A 9 18.17 -10.84 -3.26
CA SER A 9 18.20 -10.78 -4.72
C SER A 9 16.93 -11.32 -5.35
N LEU A 10 16.34 -12.39 -4.79
CA LEU A 10 15.05 -12.92 -5.24
C LEU A 10 13.90 -11.91 -4.97
N LEU A 11 13.89 -11.23 -3.82
CA LEU A 11 12.91 -10.18 -3.52
C LEU A 11 13.04 -8.97 -4.47
N LEU A 12 14.27 -8.60 -4.85
CA LEU A 12 14.53 -7.55 -5.84
C LEU A 12 14.20 -7.98 -7.27
N LEU A 13 14.22 -9.28 -7.56
CA LEU A 13 13.88 -9.86 -8.86
C LEU A 13 12.37 -10.16 -8.98
N LEU A 14 11.61 -10.12 -7.89
CA LEU A 14 10.14 -10.15 -7.99
C LEU A 14 9.72 -8.89 -8.76
N PRO A 15 8.92 -9.06 -9.83
CA PRO A 15 8.48 -7.93 -10.64
C PRO A 15 7.79 -6.90 -9.73
N GLY A 16 8.26 -5.66 -9.75
CA GLY A 16 7.94 -4.59 -8.81
C GLY A 16 6.51 -4.03 -8.90
N GLU A 17 5.51 -4.88 -8.99
CA GLU A 17 4.09 -4.52 -8.99
C GLU A 17 3.30 -5.23 -7.87
N ALA A 18 3.98 -5.74 -6.84
CA ALA A 18 3.36 -6.65 -5.88
C ALA A 18 2.83 -6.00 -4.60
N PHE A 19 3.34 -4.84 -4.19
CA PHE A 19 2.99 -4.20 -2.93
C PHE A 19 2.71 -2.71 -3.16
N ALA A 20 1.81 -2.10 -2.38
CA ALA A 20 1.48 -0.68 -2.46
C ALA A 20 2.16 0.12 -1.36
N TRP A 21 1.81 -0.21 -0.14
CA TRP A 21 2.53 0.11 1.06
C TRP A 21 3.16 -1.17 1.60
N GLY A 22 4.26 -1.05 2.32
CA GLY A 22 4.75 -2.18 3.06
C GLY A 22 3.94 -2.43 4.34
N MET A 23 4.20 -3.55 4.99
CA MET A 23 3.49 -4.00 6.18
C MET A 23 3.56 -3.00 7.34
N GLY A 24 4.69 -2.28 7.46
CA GLY A 24 4.89 -1.29 8.52
C GLY A 24 3.92 -0.13 8.40
N VAL A 25 3.70 0.39 7.19
CA VAL A 25 2.75 1.48 6.94
C VAL A 25 1.32 1.05 7.29
N HIS A 26 0.89 -0.14 6.87
CA HIS A 26 -0.47 -0.63 7.17
C HIS A 26 -0.71 -0.80 8.67
N LEU A 27 0.29 -1.28 9.41
CA LEU A 27 0.20 -1.39 10.86
C LEU A 27 0.24 -0.05 11.56
N GLU A 28 1.05 0.89 11.09
CA GLU A 28 1.08 2.25 11.62
C GLU A 28 -0.31 2.90 11.49
N ILE A 29 -0.92 2.81 10.30
CA ILE A 29 -2.28 3.32 10.06
C ILE A 29 -3.30 2.60 10.95
N GLY A 30 -3.25 1.27 11.01
CA GLY A 30 -4.15 0.47 11.85
C GLY A 30 -4.02 0.80 13.34
N SER A 31 -2.80 0.98 13.84
CA SER A 31 -2.52 1.37 15.22
C SER A 31 -3.05 2.77 15.54
N ARG A 32 -2.85 3.73 14.64
CA ARG A 32 -3.40 5.09 14.78
C ARG A 32 -4.93 5.07 14.80
N LEU A 33 -5.58 4.25 13.96
CA LEU A 33 -7.04 4.12 13.95
C LEU A 33 -7.59 3.54 15.25
N LEU A 34 -6.90 2.56 15.85
CA LEU A 34 -7.27 2.06 17.19
C LEU A 34 -7.16 3.13 18.26
N ALA A 35 -6.16 4.01 18.18
CA ALA A 35 -6.01 5.14 19.08
C ALA A 35 -7.08 6.23 18.90
N HIS A 36 -7.78 6.26 17.76
CA HIS A 36 -8.87 7.18 17.44
C HIS A 36 -10.23 6.45 17.37
N ALA A 37 -10.37 5.34 18.08
CA ALA A 37 -11.58 4.50 18.00
C ALA A 37 -12.84 5.20 18.52
N GLU A 38 -12.73 6.26 19.30
CA GLU A 38 -13.81 7.11 19.77
C GLU A 38 -14.56 7.83 18.62
N ASP A 39 -13.92 8.05 17.48
CA ASP A 39 -14.51 8.70 16.33
C ASP A 39 -15.52 7.81 15.58
N PHE A 40 -15.52 6.51 15.89
CA PHE A 40 -16.36 5.53 15.20
C PHE A 40 -17.67 5.26 15.94
N ASN A 41 -18.65 4.72 15.22
CA ASN A 41 -19.91 4.34 15.85
C ASN A 41 -19.70 3.34 17.01
N PRO A 42 -20.59 3.32 18.03
CA PRO A 42 -20.36 2.52 19.24
C PRO A 42 -20.15 1.03 19.01
N ALA A 43 -20.84 0.45 18.01
CA ALA A 43 -20.69 -0.98 17.70
C ALA A 43 -19.29 -1.30 17.14
N LEU A 44 -18.81 -0.50 16.19
CA LEU A 44 -17.49 -0.65 15.62
C LEU A 44 -16.39 -0.38 16.67
N ARG A 45 -16.55 0.68 17.46
CA ARG A 45 -15.64 1.00 18.57
C ARG A 45 -15.49 -0.17 19.54
N THR A 46 -16.61 -0.75 19.97
CA THR A 46 -16.59 -1.91 20.89
C THR A 46 -15.92 -3.11 20.24
N LEU A 47 -16.22 -3.37 18.96
CA LEU A 47 -15.61 -4.48 18.21
C LEU A 47 -14.09 -4.34 18.14
N LEU A 48 -13.58 -3.18 17.74
CA LEU A 48 -12.15 -2.91 17.59
C LEU A 48 -11.42 -2.91 18.94
N ALA A 49 -12.05 -2.38 19.99
CA ALA A 49 -11.49 -2.41 21.34
C ALA A 49 -11.41 -3.84 21.92
N THR A 50 -12.35 -4.72 21.55
CA THR A 50 -12.39 -6.09 22.05
C THR A 50 -11.43 -7.00 21.28
N TYR A 51 -11.26 -6.77 19.97
CA TYR A 51 -10.47 -7.60 19.05
C TYR A 51 -9.42 -6.79 18.27
N PRO A 52 -8.54 -6.02 18.95
CA PRO A 52 -7.58 -5.14 18.27
C PRO A 52 -6.54 -5.91 17.46
N ASN A 53 -6.09 -7.08 17.95
CA ASN A 53 -5.11 -7.89 17.24
C ASN A 53 -5.68 -8.50 15.95
N ASP A 54 -6.97 -8.89 15.95
CA ASP A 54 -7.64 -9.39 14.75
C ASP A 54 -7.80 -8.27 13.71
N PHE A 55 -8.10 -7.04 14.15
CA PHE A 55 -8.12 -5.86 13.28
C PHE A 55 -6.75 -5.59 12.64
N LEU A 56 -5.69 -5.54 13.45
CA LEU A 56 -4.33 -5.33 12.95
C LEU A 56 -3.87 -6.46 12.03
N TYR A 57 -4.26 -7.70 12.33
CA TYR A 57 -4.03 -8.82 11.42
C TYR A 57 -4.74 -8.62 10.09
N GLY A 58 -5.96 -8.09 10.10
CA GLY A 58 -6.69 -7.69 8.91
C GLY A 58 -5.95 -6.65 8.07
N CYS A 59 -5.36 -5.63 8.72
CA CYS A 59 -4.56 -4.60 8.05
C CYS A 59 -3.34 -5.17 7.29
N LEU A 60 -2.89 -6.37 7.63
CA LEU A 60 -1.80 -7.07 6.93
C LEU A 60 -2.29 -8.08 5.89
N SER A 61 -3.56 -8.51 6.00
CA SER A 61 -4.00 -9.77 5.39
C SER A 61 -4.12 -9.75 3.87
N ALA A 62 -4.30 -8.59 3.24
CA ALA A 62 -4.37 -8.51 1.79
C ALA A 62 -3.00 -8.83 1.13
N ASP A 63 -1.90 -8.60 1.84
CA ASP A 63 -0.54 -8.89 1.38
C ASP A 63 -0.06 -10.31 1.65
N ILE A 64 -0.83 -11.13 2.38
CA ILE A 64 -0.53 -12.55 2.53
C ILE A 64 -0.48 -13.25 1.16
N THR A 65 -1.26 -12.76 0.19
CA THR A 65 -1.36 -13.38 -1.13
C THR A 65 -0.22 -12.93 -2.04
N VAL A 66 0.78 -13.77 -2.24
CA VAL A 66 1.91 -13.55 -3.14
C VAL A 66 1.52 -13.92 -4.58
N GLY A 67 2.02 -13.17 -5.57
CA GLY A 67 1.78 -13.46 -7.00
C GLY A 67 0.40 -13.02 -7.51
N LYS A 68 -0.19 -12.00 -6.90
CA LYS A 68 -1.51 -11.40 -7.25
C LYS A 68 -1.64 -10.99 -8.73
N LYS A 69 -0.57 -10.63 -9.39
CA LYS A 69 -0.56 -10.25 -10.82
C LYS A 69 -0.96 -11.39 -11.77
N TYR A 70 -0.87 -12.64 -11.34
CA TYR A 70 -1.29 -13.81 -12.10
C TYR A 70 -2.75 -14.21 -11.85
N THR A 71 -3.49 -13.42 -11.05
CA THR A 71 -4.93 -13.62 -10.83
C THR A 71 -5.72 -12.69 -11.75
N HIS A 72 -6.88 -13.18 -12.21
CA HIS A 72 -7.83 -12.34 -12.94
C HIS A 72 -8.22 -11.12 -12.09
N TYR A 73 -8.36 -9.93 -12.69
CA TYR A 73 -8.58 -8.66 -11.96
C TYR A 73 -9.77 -8.72 -10.99
N LEU A 74 -10.86 -9.44 -11.32
CA LEU A 74 -12.02 -9.64 -10.44
C LEU A 74 -11.72 -10.49 -9.19
N ARG A 75 -10.58 -11.19 -9.17
CA ARG A 75 -10.12 -12.03 -8.05
C ARG A 75 -8.89 -11.41 -7.36
N ASN A 76 -8.55 -10.17 -7.72
CA ASN A 76 -7.45 -9.47 -7.09
C ASN A 76 -7.79 -9.21 -5.61
N CYS A 77 -6.90 -9.67 -4.71
CA CYS A 77 -7.05 -9.45 -3.27
C CYS A 77 -7.10 -7.95 -2.91
N HIS A 78 -6.55 -7.06 -3.72
CA HIS A 78 -6.56 -5.61 -3.54
C HIS A 78 -7.74 -4.93 -4.26
N SER A 79 -8.90 -5.55 -4.33
CA SER A 79 -10.10 -4.93 -4.89
C SER A 79 -11.19 -4.73 -3.83
N TRP A 80 -12.00 -3.68 -3.98
CA TRP A 80 -13.17 -3.46 -3.12
C TRP A 80 -14.15 -4.62 -3.14
N THR A 81 -14.31 -5.27 -4.29
CA THR A 81 -15.14 -6.47 -4.41
C THR A 81 -14.64 -7.59 -3.49
N MET A 82 -13.33 -7.78 -3.40
CA MET A 82 -12.74 -8.76 -2.50
C MET A 82 -12.88 -8.34 -1.04
N GLY A 83 -12.62 -7.07 -0.72
CA GLY A 83 -12.80 -6.54 0.64
C GLY A 83 -14.23 -6.72 1.16
N LYS A 84 -15.24 -6.37 0.34
CA LYS A 84 -16.66 -6.59 0.67
C LYS A 84 -16.99 -8.08 0.83
N LYS A 85 -16.39 -8.94 0.01
CA LYS A 85 -16.56 -10.39 0.14
C LYS A 85 -15.94 -10.94 1.42
N VAL A 86 -14.77 -10.44 1.84
CA VAL A 86 -14.15 -10.80 3.13
C VAL A 86 -15.09 -10.38 4.27
N LEU A 87 -15.59 -9.13 4.27
CA LEU A 87 -16.50 -8.65 5.31
C LEU A 87 -17.80 -9.46 5.35
N GLY A 88 -18.41 -9.76 4.20
CA GLY A 88 -19.63 -10.56 4.11
C GLY A 88 -19.45 -12.05 4.48
N SER A 89 -18.22 -12.55 4.55
CA SER A 89 -17.89 -13.92 4.92
C SER A 89 -17.59 -14.08 6.42
N ALA A 90 -17.42 -12.97 7.14
CA ALA A 90 -17.10 -12.95 8.56
C ALA A 90 -18.31 -13.39 9.39
N LYS A 91 -18.14 -14.43 10.23
CA LYS A 91 -19.21 -15.04 11.05
C LYS A 91 -19.10 -14.64 12.52
N SER A 92 -17.89 -14.57 13.05
CA SER A 92 -17.59 -14.17 14.43
C SER A 92 -17.14 -12.71 14.51
N ASP A 93 -17.16 -12.13 15.70
CA ASP A 93 -16.71 -10.77 15.90
C ASP A 93 -15.18 -10.62 15.68
N ARG A 94 -14.39 -11.65 15.96
CA ARG A 94 -12.97 -11.71 15.58
C ARG A 94 -12.79 -11.58 14.06
N GLU A 95 -13.52 -12.39 13.30
CA GLU A 95 -13.50 -12.34 11.84
C GLU A 95 -13.99 -11.02 11.29
N LYS A 96 -15.02 -10.39 11.90
CA LYS A 96 -15.49 -9.05 11.52
C LYS A 96 -14.42 -7.99 11.77
N SER A 97 -13.75 -8.04 12.92
CA SER A 97 -12.65 -7.13 13.25
C SER A 97 -11.52 -7.25 12.22
N CYS A 98 -11.11 -8.47 11.88
CA CYS A 98 -10.15 -8.75 10.82
C CYS A 98 -10.62 -8.21 9.46
N ALA A 99 -11.89 -8.40 9.10
CA ALA A 99 -12.44 -7.93 7.83
C ALA A 99 -12.45 -6.39 7.72
N TRP A 100 -12.71 -5.68 8.82
CA TRP A 100 -12.55 -4.23 8.86
C TRP A 100 -11.10 -3.80 8.68
N GLY A 101 -10.14 -4.49 9.30
CA GLY A 101 -8.73 -4.26 9.05
C GLY A 101 -8.34 -4.48 7.58
N TYR A 102 -8.90 -5.51 6.94
CA TYR A 102 -8.70 -5.75 5.51
C TYR A 102 -9.20 -4.58 4.64
N LEU A 103 -10.36 -4.00 4.97
CA LEU A 103 -10.88 -2.83 4.27
C LEU A 103 -10.01 -1.58 4.51
N VAL A 104 -9.47 -1.42 5.72
CA VAL A 104 -8.51 -0.36 6.05
C VAL A 104 -7.25 -0.47 5.19
N HIS A 105 -6.71 -1.67 5.02
CA HIS A 105 -5.59 -1.91 4.10
C HIS A 105 -5.91 -1.39 2.70
N LEU A 106 -7.06 -1.78 2.14
CA LEU A 106 -7.45 -1.33 0.80
C LEU A 106 -7.64 0.19 0.70
N ALA A 107 -8.17 0.83 1.75
CA ALA A 107 -8.33 2.27 1.78
C ALA A 107 -6.98 3.01 1.78
N ALA A 108 -6.01 2.52 2.55
CA ALA A 108 -4.65 3.04 2.52
C ALA A 108 -3.99 2.86 1.15
N ASP A 109 -4.20 1.70 0.52
CA ASP A 109 -3.70 1.39 -0.82
C ASP A 109 -4.25 2.31 -1.91
N CYS A 110 -5.47 2.82 -1.75
CA CYS A 110 -5.99 3.84 -2.68
C CYS A 110 -5.07 5.06 -2.75
N VAL A 111 -4.50 5.50 -1.63
CA VAL A 111 -3.57 6.63 -1.59
C VAL A 111 -2.22 6.25 -2.19
N ALA A 112 -1.69 5.09 -1.82
CA ALA A 112 -0.45 4.60 -2.38
C ALA A 112 -0.48 4.54 -3.91
N HIS A 113 -1.48 3.86 -4.45
CA HIS A 113 -1.56 3.54 -5.87
C HIS A 113 -2.17 4.64 -6.74
N SER A 114 -2.96 5.56 -6.15
CA SER A 114 -3.55 6.67 -6.91
C SER A 114 -2.75 7.96 -6.80
N TYR A 115 -1.91 8.13 -5.77
CA TYR A 115 -1.17 9.35 -5.54
C TYR A 115 0.33 9.13 -5.37
N PHE A 116 0.76 8.44 -4.30
CA PHE A 116 2.17 8.35 -3.94
C PHE A 116 3.03 7.73 -5.05
N ILE A 117 2.77 6.49 -5.43
CA ILE A 117 3.56 5.76 -6.43
C ILE A 117 3.44 6.40 -7.83
N PRO A 118 2.23 6.79 -8.32
CA PRO A 118 2.11 7.50 -9.58
C PRO A 118 2.92 8.78 -9.63
N TYR A 119 2.81 9.64 -8.62
CA TYR A 119 3.58 10.88 -8.56
C TYR A 119 5.09 10.63 -8.53
N LYS A 120 5.58 9.74 -7.65
CA LYS A 120 7.01 9.42 -7.57
C LYS A 120 7.53 8.78 -8.87
N THR A 121 6.70 8.02 -9.59
CA THR A 121 7.02 7.49 -10.91
C THR A 121 7.25 8.61 -11.94
N VAL A 122 6.39 9.62 -11.94
CA VAL A 122 6.54 10.78 -12.83
C VAL A 122 7.71 11.65 -12.38
N ARG A 123 7.83 11.94 -11.08
CA ARG A 123 8.90 12.78 -10.51
C ARG A 123 10.31 12.30 -10.87
N THR A 124 10.46 10.99 -11.08
CA THR A 124 11.73 10.37 -11.44
C THR A 124 11.89 10.09 -12.94
N PHE A 125 11.22 10.86 -13.79
CA PHE A 125 11.16 10.64 -15.24
C PHE A 125 12.55 10.55 -15.92
N ASN A 126 13.53 11.30 -15.43
CA ASN A 126 14.87 11.38 -15.98
C ASN A 126 15.87 10.36 -15.38
N THR A 127 15.36 9.24 -14.81
CA THR A 127 16.18 8.15 -14.27
C THR A 127 15.73 6.80 -14.79
N SER A 128 16.64 5.84 -14.86
CA SER A 128 16.35 4.50 -15.39
C SER A 128 15.77 3.51 -14.37
N MET A 129 15.87 3.75 -13.05
CA MET A 129 15.83 2.67 -12.06
C MET A 129 14.89 2.81 -10.87
N HIS A 130 13.99 3.77 -10.83
CA HIS A 130 13.11 3.88 -9.65
C HIS A 130 11.73 3.28 -9.96
N ASN A 131 11.57 2.02 -9.56
CA ASN A 131 10.31 1.30 -9.66
C ASN A 131 9.46 1.44 -8.38
N HIS A 132 8.27 0.89 -8.42
CA HIS A 132 7.30 0.82 -7.35
C HIS A 132 7.92 0.34 -6.02
N ALA A 133 8.57 -0.84 -6.02
CA ALA A 133 9.18 -1.43 -4.84
C ALA A 133 10.28 -0.56 -4.19
N TYR A 134 10.99 0.25 -4.97
CA TYR A 134 11.97 1.18 -4.43
C TYR A 134 11.32 2.23 -3.52
N TRP A 135 10.20 2.83 -3.95
CA TRP A 135 9.51 3.85 -3.17
C TRP A 135 8.84 3.29 -1.92
N GLU A 136 8.32 2.07 -2.00
CA GLU A 136 7.79 1.35 -0.84
C GLU A 136 8.88 1.10 0.20
N MET A 137 10.02 0.56 -0.20
CA MET A 137 11.16 0.36 0.70
C MET A 137 11.63 1.66 1.36
N ARG A 138 11.56 2.79 0.63
CA ARG A 138 11.92 4.11 1.16
C ARG A 138 10.98 4.54 2.30
N ILE A 139 9.68 4.34 2.17
CA ILE A 139 8.74 4.64 3.25
C ILE A 139 8.89 3.66 4.41
N GLU A 140 9.00 2.37 4.11
CA GLU A 140 9.19 1.34 5.14
C GLU A 140 10.45 1.60 6.01
N SER A 141 11.50 2.17 5.43
CA SER A 141 12.70 2.54 6.20
C SER A 141 12.48 3.64 7.24
N ARG A 142 11.38 4.39 7.13
CA ARG A 142 11.00 5.47 8.05
C ARG A 142 9.99 5.05 9.11
N ILE A 143 9.47 3.82 9.02
CA ILE A 143 8.52 3.28 10.00
C ILE A 143 9.23 3.01 11.33
N PRO A 144 8.65 3.45 12.46
CA PRO A 144 9.23 3.27 13.78
C PRO A 144 9.48 1.79 14.12
N PRO A 145 10.59 1.45 14.79
CA PRO A 145 10.93 0.06 15.14
C PRO A 145 9.85 -0.65 15.97
N GLN A 146 9.06 0.09 16.75
CA GLN A 146 7.96 -0.44 17.58
C GLN A 146 6.87 -1.09 16.70
N ILE A 147 6.61 -0.55 15.52
CA ILE A 147 5.63 -1.11 14.57
C ILE A 147 6.08 -2.48 14.05
N TRP A 148 7.38 -2.67 13.86
CA TRP A 148 7.93 -3.98 13.48
C TRP A 148 7.82 -5.03 14.59
N THR A 149 7.94 -4.59 15.87
CA THR A 149 7.66 -5.47 17.02
C THR A 149 6.18 -5.85 17.05
N LEU A 150 5.28 -4.89 16.85
CA LEU A 150 3.84 -5.13 16.75
C LEU A 150 3.51 -6.09 15.60
N ALA A 151 4.15 -5.94 14.42
CA ALA A 151 3.96 -6.85 13.28
C ALA A 151 4.21 -8.32 13.66
N ARG A 152 5.28 -8.56 14.41
CA ARG A 152 5.60 -9.91 14.89
C ARG A 152 4.56 -10.44 15.88
N GLU A 153 4.15 -9.61 16.84
CA GLU A 153 3.15 -9.98 17.84
C GLU A 153 1.83 -10.35 17.18
N VAL A 154 1.36 -9.52 16.25
CA VAL A 154 0.14 -9.75 15.48
C VAL A 154 0.25 -11.03 14.63
N ALA A 155 1.37 -11.25 13.95
CA ALA A 155 1.58 -12.44 13.13
C ALA A 155 1.71 -13.73 13.97
N ALA A 156 2.27 -13.66 15.18
CA ALA A 156 2.42 -14.77 16.10
C ALA A 156 1.13 -15.10 16.90
N GLY A 157 0.14 -14.22 16.88
CA GLY A 157 -1.14 -14.39 17.54
C GLY A 157 -1.96 -15.57 17.01
N ASP A 158 -3.04 -15.91 17.72
CA ASP A 158 -3.97 -16.95 17.25
C ASP A 158 -4.90 -16.42 16.16
N ASN A 159 -4.44 -16.56 14.91
CA ASN A 159 -5.13 -16.10 13.71
C ASN A 159 -5.88 -17.23 12.96
N ARG A 160 -6.11 -18.40 13.58
CA ARG A 160 -6.65 -19.60 12.91
C ARG A 160 -8.03 -19.38 12.29
N ASP A 161 -8.91 -18.65 12.96
CA ASP A 161 -10.26 -18.40 12.47
C ASP A 161 -10.22 -17.39 11.31
N ASN A 162 -9.45 -16.32 11.47
CA ASN A 162 -9.20 -15.35 10.40
C ASN A 162 -8.59 -16.01 9.16
N ASP A 163 -7.60 -16.90 9.33
CA ASP A 163 -6.99 -17.66 8.24
C ASP A 163 -8.00 -18.56 7.53
N ARG A 164 -8.90 -19.18 8.27
CA ARG A 164 -9.94 -20.04 7.71
C ARG A 164 -10.91 -19.23 6.86
N MET A 165 -11.34 -18.07 7.38
CA MET A 165 -12.20 -17.14 6.64
C MET A 165 -11.49 -16.64 5.38
N LEU A 166 -10.28 -16.09 5.49
CA LEU A 166 -9.51 -15.56 4.36
C LEU A 166 -9.25 -16.65 3.29
N ARG A 167 -8.87 -17.85 3.71
CA ARG A 167 -8.66 -18.99 2.79
C ARG A 167 -9.92 -19.35 2.01
N SER A 168 -11.10 -19.19 2.61
CA SER A 168 -12.38 -19.50 1.94
C SER A 168 -12.74 -18.50 0.85
N VAL A 169 -12.22 -17.27 0.98
CA VAL A 169 -12.58 -16.12 0.12
C VAL A 169 -11.52 -15.82 -0.92
N LEU A 170 -10.24 -15.84 -0.49
CA LEU A 170 -9.13 -15.46 -1.36
C LEU A 170 -8.86 -16.53 -2.41
N ALA A 171 -8.72 -16.13 -3.64
CA ALA A 171 -8.42 -17.03 -4.74
C ALA A 171 -7.06 -17.71 -4.54
N ARG A 172 -6.93 -18.91 -5.08
CA ARG A 172 -5.62 -19.55 -5.26
C ARG A 172 -4.79 -18.72 -6.23
N THR A 173 -3.58 -18.35 -5.81
CA THR A 173 -2.56 -17.77 -6.67
C THR A 173 -1.58 -18.86 -7.13
N LEU A 174 -0.34 -18.51 -7.48
CA LEU A 174 0.73 -19.48 -7.75
C LEU A 174 0.92 -20.50 -6.61
N PHE A 175 0.66 -20.07 -5.37
CA PHE A 175 0.87 -20.88 -4.17
C PHE A 175 -0.43 -21.07 -3.40
N SER A 176 -0.45 -22.11 -2.55
CA SER A 176 -1.53 -22.31 -1.59
C SER A 176 -1.54 -21.18 -0.55
N PHE A 177 -2.68 -20.90 0.08
CA PHE A 177 -2.77 -19.92 1.17
C PHE A 177 -1.74 -20.20 2.29
N GLY A 178 -1.56 -21.47 2.66
CA GLY A 178 -0.58 -21.85 3.69
C GLY A 178 0.87 -21.55 3.29
N THR A 179 1.22 -21.75 2.01
CA THR A 179 2.54 -21.39 1.49
C THR A 179 2.73 -19.87 1.45
N ASN A 180 1.72 -19.14 0.95
CA ASN A 180 1.72 -17.68 0.95
C ASN A 180 1.91 -17.12 2.36
N LYS A 181 1.18 -17.65 3.35
CA LYS A 181 1.32 -17.23 4.75
C LYS A 181 2.72 -17.52 5.32
N ARG A 182 3.33 -18.66 4.98
CA ARG A 182 4.71 -18.94 5.41
C ARG A 182 5.70 -17.94 4.82
N ILE A 183 5.56 -17.60 3.54
CA ILE A 183 6.39 -16.58 2.87
C ILE A 183 6.20 -15.24 3.58
N PHE A 184 4.96 -14.83 3.80
CA PHE A 184 4.60 -13.58 4.48
C PHE A 184 5.21 -13.50 5.89
N ASN A 185 5.05 -14.54 6.72
CA ASN A 185 5.63 -14.59 8.05
C ASN A 185 7.18 -14.56 8.00
N SER A 186 7.79 -15.16 6.99
CA SER A 186 9.24 -15.10 6.79
C SER A 186 9.71 -13.68 6.47
N ILE A 187 8.93 -12.90 5.71
CA ILE A 187 9.22 -11.50 5.43
C ILE A 187 9.15 -10.66 6.72
N ILE A 188 8.13 -10.88 7.57
CA ILE A 188 8.03 -10.22 8.89
C ILE A 188 9.25 -10.52 9.76
N LEU A 189 9.70 -11.77 9.80
CA LEU A 189 10.90 -12.14 10.56
C LEU A 189 12.17 -11.49 9.99
N LEU A 190 12.28 -11.42 8.66
CA LEU A 190 13.43 -10.78 8.00
C LEU A 190 13.47 -9.27 8.23
N SER A 191 12.32 -8.60 8.27
CA SER A 191 12.24 -7.15 8.49
C SER A 191 12.82 -6.70 9.84
N GLN A 192 12.93 -7.61 10.81
CA GLN A 192 13.49 -7.36 12.14
C GLN A 192 15.00 -7.55 12.22
N ILE A 193 15.62 -8.14 11.19
CA ILE A 193 17.07 -8.32 11.18
C ILE A 193 17.72 -6.93 11.06
N GLU A 194 18.55 -6.58 12.02
CA GLU A 194 19.26 -5.28 12.07
C GLU A 194 19.97 -4.95 10.73
N ARG A 195 20.49 -5.97 10.05
CA ARG A 195 21.10 -5.83 8.73
C ARG A 195 20.11 -5.44 7.63
N TRP A 196 18.85 -5.87 7.73
CA TRP A 196 17.78 -5.47 6.81
C TRP A 196 17.45 -3.99 7.02
N GLN A 197 17.23 -3.57 8.26
CA GLN A 197 16.95 -2.17 8.60
C GLN A 197 18.12 -1.25 8.20
N LYS A 198 19.37 -1.66 8.47
CA LYS A 198 20.57 -0.95 7.98
C LYS A 198 20.63 -0.89 6.46
N GLY A 199 20.23 -1.96 5.77
CA GLY A 199 20.14 -2.01 4.31
C GLY A 199 19.15 -1.00 3.74
N LEU A 200 17.96 -0.90 4.35
CA LEU A 200 16.94 0.08 3.97
C LEU A 200 17.42 1.52 4.21
N GLN A 201 18.05 1.79 5.35
CA GLN A 201 18.64 3.10 5.66
C GLN A 201 19.76 3.49 4.69
N LEU A 202 20.58 2.53 4.24
CA LEU A 202 21.62 2.78 3.23
C LEU A 202 21.00 3.16 1.86
N ILE A 203 19.89 2.54 1.48
CA ILE A 203 19.15 2.91 0.26
C ILE A 203 18.62 4.33 0.39
N ASP A 204 18.08 4.68 1.55
CA ASP A 204 17.55 6.01 1.84
C ASP A 204 18.66 7.08 1.78
N ASN A 205 19.75 6.88 2.50
CA ASN A 205 20.85 7.83 2.62
C ASN A 205 21.65 8.03 1.32
N ARG A 206 21.68 7.03 0.42
CA ARG A 206 22.41 7.10 -0.86
C ARG A 206 21.56 7.54 -2.04
N SER A 207 20.27 7.72 -1.82
CA SER A 207 19.39 8.15 -2.90
C SER A 207 19.60 9.60 -3.25
N ARG A 208 19.74 9.88 -4.54
CA ARG A 208 19.69 11.26 -5.08
C ARG A 208 18.27 11.86 -4.95
N TRP A 209 17.25 11.04 -4.80
CA TRP A 209 15.86 11.46 -4.67
C TRP A 209 15.47 11.50 -3.19
N ILE A 210 15.35 12.71 -2.68
CA ILE A 210 14.97 12.92 -1.29
C ILE A 210 13.48 12.58 -1.13
N LEU A 211 13.17 11.77 -0.14
CA LEU A 211 11.82 11.65 0.40
C LEU A 211 11.72 12.67 1.53
N ASP A 212 11.15 13.83 1.20
CA ASP A 212 10.97 14.93 2.12
C ASP A 212 10.05 14.51 3.28
N GLU A 213 10.34 14.97 4.50
CA GLU A 213 9.54 14.65 5.69
C GLU A 213 8.10 15.19 5.56
N ASP A 214 7.94 16.38 4.97
CA ASP A 214 6.62 16.97 4.72
C ASP A 214 5.82 16.14 3.70
N ASP A 215 6.48 15.68 2.63
CA ASP A 215 5.90 14.79 1.63
C ASP A 215 5.49 13.45 2.28
N LEU A 216 6.37 12.88 3.12
CA LEU A 216 6.10 11.63 3.82
C LEU A 216 4.89 11.77 4.76
N ALA A 217 4.86 12.84 5.56
CA ALA A 217 3.76 13.15 6.46
C ALA A 217 2.44 13.30 5.69
N ASP A 218 2.44 14.01 4.55
CA ASP A 218 1.25 14.16 3.69
C ASP A 218 0.72 12.82 3.19
N TYR A 219 1.59 11.92 2.71
CA TYR A 219 1.14 10.60 2.22
C TYR A 219 0.56 9.72 3.33
N LEU A 220 1.22 9.66 4.49
CA LEU A 220 0.77 8.87 5.63
C LEU A 220 -0.52 9.43 6.22
N GLU A 221 -0.62 10.76 6.31
CA GLU A 221 -1.84 11.40 6.79
C GLU A 221 -3.02 11.17 5.84
N MET A 222 -2.81 11.28 4.54
CA MET A 222 -3.87 10.97 3.56
C MET A 222 -4.29 9.52 3.61
N ALA A 223 -3.36 8.59 3.79
CA ALA A 223 -3.68 7.17 3.93
C ALA A 223 -4.47 6.91 5.23
N PHE A 224 -4.10 7.56 6.33
CA PHE A 224 -4.89 7.53 7.57
C PHE A 224 -6.29 8.09 7.37
N GLN A 225 -6.43 9.26 6.74
CA GLN A 225 -7.73 9.88 6.48
C GLN A 225 -8.63 9.04 5.56
N ALA A 226 -8.05 8.37 4.56
CA ALA A 226 -8.79 7.45 3.71
C ALA A 226 -9.39 6.29 4.52
N ALA A 227 -8.58 5.66 5.37
CA ALA A 227 -8.99 4.56 6.22
C ALA A 227 -9.95 5.02 7.32
N HIS A 228 -9.71 6.18 7.93
CA HIS A 228 -10.57 6.77 8.95
C HIS A 228 -11.96 7.13 8.40
N SER A 229 -12.02 7.78 7.22
CA SER A 229 -13.28 8.08 6.54
C SER A 229 -14.08 6.80 6.25
N LEU A 230 -13.41 5.74 5.81
CA LEU A 230 -14.06 4.45 5.54
C LEU A 230 -14.72 3.87 6.80
N LEU A 231 -14.04 3.90 7.95
CA LEU A 231 -14.55 3.37 9.21
C LEU A 231 -15.65 4.26 9.81
N ARG A 232 -15.53 5.59 9.67
CA ARG A 232 -16.47 6.57 10.24
C ARG A 232 -17.72 6.73 9.42
N GLU A 233 -17.57 6.84 8.09
CA GLU A 233 -18.65 7.18 7.17
C GLU A 233 -19.28 5.96 6.50
N GLY A 234 -18.62 4.79 6.60
CA GLY A 234 -19.10 3.55 6.00
C GLY A 234 -19.29 3.70 4.48
N ASP A 235 -20.49 3.36 4.00
CA ASP A 235 -20.82 3.42 2.56
C ASP A 235 -20.82 4.86 1.97
N ALA A 236 -20.85 5.90 2.80
CA ALA A 236 -20.80 7.30 2.36
C ALA A 236 -19.37 7.78 2.09
N SER A 237 -18.34 7.03 2.47
CA SER A 237 -16.96 7.42 2.26
C SER A 237 -16.65 7.65 0.78
N PRO A 238 -16.04 8.79 0.41
CA PRO A 238 -15.68 9.08 -0.98
C PRO A 238 -14.62 8.14 -1.52
N TYR A 239 -13.86 7.47 -0.67
CA TYR A 239 -12.76 6.57 -1.04
C TYR A 239 -13.23 5.27 -1.71
N TRP A 240 -14.52 4.91 -1.61
CA TRP A 240 -15.07 3.80 -2.39
C TRP A 240 -14.98 4.01 -3.91
N LYS A 241 -14.82 5.25 -4.38
CA LYS A 241 -14.61 5.58 -5.79
C LYS A 241 -13.17 5.36 -6.25
N ALA A 242 -12.23 5.33 -5.31
CA ALA A 242 -10.84 5.09 -5.59
C ALA A 242 -10.59 3.61 -5.93
N ASP A 243 -9.56 3.36 -6.74
CA ASP A 243 -9.14 2.00 -7.09
C ASP A 243 -7.94 1.59 -6.24
N PRO A 244 -8.09 0.64 -5.30
CA PRO A 244 -6.97 0.17 -4.48
C PRO A 244 -5.84 -0.48 -5.30
N THR A 245 -6.12 -0.94 -6.53
CA THR A 245 -5.09 -1.48 -7.43
C THR A 245 -4.29 -0.39 -8.13
N GLY A 246 -4.87 0.80 -8.29
CA GLY A 246 -4.28 1.94 -8.96
C GLY A 246 -3.95 1.72 -10.43
N GLU A 247 -4.62 0.79 -11.11
CA GLU A 247 -4.30 0.42 -12.49
C GLU A 247 -4.31 1.63 -13.44
N ARG A 248 -5.34 2.48 -13.34
CA ARG A 248 -5.46 3.68 -14.18
C ARG A 248 -4.42 4.75 -13.85
N PRO A 249 -4.26 5.19 -12.58
CA PRO A 249 -3.25 6.17 -12.20
C PRO A 249 -1.83 5.73 -12.54
N LEU A 250 -1.48 4.46 -12.29
CA LEU A 250 -0.16 3.93 -12.61
C LEU A 250 0.09 3.88 -14.13
N ARG A 251 -0.94 3.58 -14.94
CA ARG A 251 -0.85 3.62 -16.41
C ARG A 251 -0.62 5.06 -16.90
N ALA A 252 -1.38 6.03 -16.37
CA ALA A 252 -1.21 7.45 -16.67
C ALA A 252 0.20 7.94 -16.28
N ALA A 253 0.67 7.60 -15.10
CA ALA A 253 2.01 7.95 -14.62
C ALA A 253 3.13 7.42 -15.54
N ARG A 254 3.01 6.17 -16.00
CA ARG A 254 3.98 5.58 -16.95
C ARG A 254 3.97 6.29 -18.30
N ALA A 255 2.81 6.69 -18.80
CA ALA A 255 2.69 7.46 -20.04
C ALA A 255 3.32 8.85 -19.90
N LEU A 256 2.96 9.59 -18.84
CA LEU A 256 3.54 10.90 -18.55
C LEU A 256 5.06 10.83 -18.38
N ARG A 257 5.56 9.85 -17.64
CA ARG A 257 6.99 9.64 -17.46
C ARG A 257 7.71 9.49 -18.80
N ARG A 258 7.18 8.67 -19.70
CA ARG A 258 7.80 8.49 -21.04
C ARG A 258 7.83 9.79 -21.82
N ASN A 259 6.74 10.54 -21.84
CA ASN A 259 6.64 11.79 -22.54
C ASN A 259 7.62 12.85 -22.00
N LEU A 260 7.66 13.01 -20.65
CA LEU A 260 8.58 13.94 -20.00
C LEU A 260 10.05 13.57 -20.23
N ASN A 261 10.36 12.28 -20.16
CA ASN A 261 11.72 11.80 -20.42
C ASN A 261 12.13 12.08 -21.88
N HIS A 262 11.24 11.91 -22.85
CA HIS A 262 11.49 12.20 -24.23
C HIS A 262 11.75 13.71 -24.46
N LEU A 263 10.88 14.58 -23.95
CA LEU A 263 11.07 16.03 -24.01
C LEU A 263 12.36 16.49 -23.34
N TRP A 264 12.72 15.87 -22.22
CA TRP A 264 13.98 16.16 -21.51
C TRP A 264 15.20 15.79 -22.34
N LEU A 265 15.21 14.60 -22.93
CA LEU A 265 16.33 14.14 -23.78
C LEU A 265 16.49 14.97 -25.06
N GLU A 266 15.39 15.50 -25.60
CA GLU A 266 15.40 16.41 -26.75
C GLU A 266 15.73 17.88 -26.39
N GLY A 267 15.96 18.19 -25.11
CA GLY A 267 16.22 19.56 -24.65
C GLY A 267 15.00 20.50 -24.74
N LYS A 268 13.80 19.94 -24.92
CA LYS A 268 12.53 20.69 -25.03
C LYS A 268 11.83 20.94 -23.69
N LEU A 269 12.38 20.47 -22.60
CA LEU A 269 11.86 20.63 -21.24
C LEU A 269 12.95 21.23 -20.36
N SER A 270 12.78 22.48 -19.97
CA SER A 270 13.70 23.15 -19.04
C SER A 270 13.48 22.64 -17.59
N PRO A 271 14.50 22.74 -16.71
CA PRO A 271 14.33 22.36 -15.31
C PRO A 271 13.18 23.10 -14.60
N GLY A 272 13.00 24.40 -14.87
CA GLY A 272 11.94 25.21 -14.26
C GLY A 272 10.53 24.78 -14.71
N GLU A 273 10.37 24.47 -16.01
CA GLU A 273 9.12 23.93 -16.55
C GLU A 273 8.83 22.54 -15.99
N ALA A 274 9.86 21.69 -15.85
CA ALA A 274 9.72 20.39 -15.23
C ALA A 274 9.18 20.48 -13.79
N GLU A 275 9.74 21.37 -12.95
CA GLU A 275 9.26 21.57 -11.58
C GLU A 275 7.81 22.07 -11.54
N LYS A 276 7.44 23.02 -12.40
CA LYS A 276 6.06 23.49 -12.51
C LYS A 276 5.11 22.34 -12.88
N GLN A 277 5.47 21.55 -13.87
CA GLN A 277 4.67 20.38 -14.27
C GLN A 277 4.57 19.35 -13.15
N MET A 278 5.64 19.13 -12.35
CA MET A 278 5.60 18.22 -11.21
C MET A 278 4.62 18.68 -10.13
N ALA A 279 4.53 19.98 -9.86
CA ALA A 279 3.54 20.52 -8.91
C ALA A 279 2.10 20.31 -9.37
N GLU A 280 1.83 20.55 -10.66
CA GLU A 280 0.51 20.30 -11.27
C GLU A 280 0.13 18.80 -11.22
N VAL A 281 1.05 17.94 -11.63
CA VAL A 281 0.87 16.48 -11.62
C VAL A 281 0.64 15.94 -10.20
N LYS A 282 1.36 16.48 -9.20
CA LYS A 282 1.16 16.14 -7.79
C LYS A 282 -0.29 16.39 -7.36
N ASN A 283 -0.80 17.60 -7.66
CA ASN A 283 -2.16 18.00 -7.31
C ASN A 283 -3.23 17.16 -8.03
N LEU A 284 -3.00 16.84 -9.31
CA LEU A 284 -3.93 16.02 -10.09
C LEU A 284 -4.02 14.58 -9.57
N PHE A 285 -2.90 13.93 -9.23
CA PHE A 285 -2.93 12.60 -8.61
C PHE A 285 -3.59 12.64 -7.23
N ARG A 286 -3.29 13.66 -6.42
CA ARG A 286 -3.91 13.84 -5.11
C ARG A 286 -5.43 13.98 -5.21
N ALA A 287 -5.92 14.84 -6.07
CA ALA A 287 -7.35 15.02 -6.31
C ALA A 287 -8.00 13.77 -6.93
N GLY A 288 -7.27 13.09 -7.80
CA GLY A 288 -7.71 11.87 -8.49
C GLY A 288 -8.00 10.68 -7.60
N ILE A 289 -7.61 10.69 -6.31
CA ILE A 289 -7.94 9.62 -5.36
C ILE A 289 -9.47 9.50 -5.24
N THR A 290 -10.16 10.59 -4.96
CA THR A 290 -11.63 10.62 -4.77
C THR A 290 -12.39 11.13 -5.99
N GLN A 291 -11.69 11.70 -6.97
CA GLN A 291 -12.21 12.24 -8.22
C GLN A 291 -11.45 11.66 -9.42
N PRO A 292 -11.62 10.34 -9.69
CA PRO A 292 -10.84 9.64 -10.72
C PRO A 292 -11.02 10.19 -12.14
N GLU A 293 -12.08 10.96 -12.41
CA GLU A 293 -12.31 11.69 -13.67
C GLU A 293 -11.21 12.73 -13.95
N LYS A 294 -10.64 13.36 -12.92
CA LYS A 294 -9.53 14.32 -13.09
C LYS A 294 -8.26 13.70 -13.67
N LEU A 295 -8.09 12.39 -13.53
CA LEU A 295 -6.96 11.69 -14.14
C LEU A 295 -7.09 11.62 -15.67
N LEU A 296 -8.29 11.81 -16.24
CA LEU A 296 -8.50 11.87 -17.69
C LEU A 296 -7.86 13.12 -18.28
N GLU A 297 -7.80 14.22 -17.52
CA GLU A 297 -7.13 15.46 -17.92
C GLU A 297 -5.64 15.24 -18.20
N LEU A 298 -4.98 14.35 -17.41
CA LEU A 298 -3.58 14.00 -17.62
C LEU A 298 -3.28 13.31 -18.97
N VAL A 299 -4.29 12.72 -19.59
CA VAL A 299 -4.15 11.93 -20.81
C VAL A 299 -4.70 12.68 -22.04
N SER A 300 -5.70 13.57 -21.85
CA SER A 300 -6.40 14.28 -22.93
C SER A 300 -5.72 15.56 -23.42
N ASP A 301 -5.00 16.28 -22.56
CA ASP A 301 -4.49 17.61 -22.87
C ASP A 301 -3.12 17.62 -23.59
N ARG A 302 -2.66 16.50 -24.15
CA ARG A 302 -1.31 16.41 -24.76
C ARG A 302 -1.31 15.70 -26.11
N HIS A 303 -2.20 16.15 -27.00
CA HIS A 303 -2.10 15.89 -28.44
C HIS A 303 -1.58 17.09 -29.19
#